data_d649546fc8a33b05f21ae28e1f738ff6
#
_entry.id   d649546fc8a33b05f21ae28e1f738ff6
#
_cell.length_a   1.000
_cell.length_b   1.000
_cell.length_c   1.000
_cell.angle_alpha   90.00
_cell.angle_beta   90.00
_cell.angle_gamma   90.00
#
_symmetry.space_group_name_H-M   'P 1'
#
loop_
_entity.id
_entity.type
_entity.pdbx_description
1 polymer ?
#
loop_
_entity_poly.entity_id
_entity_poly.type
_entity_poly.pdbx_seq_one_letter_code
_entity_poly.pdbx_strand_id
1 'polypeptide(L)'
;MAEPREWEPYRALYIHVPFCKQRCRYCDFATEAVAADDARIDEYVERLVLEVRRAGRRGLLGHVQTVYLGGGTPSHIGLSRLSMLLYTLSLSMHLTPEVECTMEANPESLTPNMVRDLWALGVNRLSLGVQSFDDGVLRTLGRIHDAGRAREAIRMAQERFENVSIDLMCGIPGQTADSFASDVREAVALGVRHVSVYPLAIEEGTPFDALVEAGRMTEPDPDVQAKMMRDAARILHGEGFHRYEVASYALPGFESRHNTAYWTGVPYLGIGSSAVTMRQDAQCRERVRDGEVEERLDARQMAAEDLMLGMRMTRGVDESQVAEASRLLPDAPAAFSELVDEGLVAHREGRYVPTEAGWLLGNRLYGRLLELAP
;
A
#
# COMPACT_ATOMS: atom_id res chain seq x y z
N MET A 1 -27.58 19.40 -22.14
CA MET A 1 -26.68 19.14 -21.00
C MET A 1 -26.68 17.65 -20.79
N ALA A 2 -25.53 16.98 -20.77
CA ALA A 2 -25.47 15.58 -20.42
C ALA A 2 -26.01 15.40 -19.00
N GLU A 3 -26.78 14.35 -18.75
CA GLU A 3 -27.22 14.03 -17.38
C GLU A 3 -25.97 13.83 -16.50
N PRO A 4 -26.02 14.26 -15.23
CA PRO A 4 -24.89 14.05 -14.31
C PRO A 4 -24.64 12.55 -14.18
N ARG A 5 -23.40 12.14 -14.37
CA ARG A 5 -22.97 10.75 -14.18
C ARG A 5 -23.22 10.29 -12.75
N GLU A 6 -23.84 9.11 -12.62
CA GLU A 6 -23.99 8.46 -11.31
C GLU A 6 -22.81 7.50 -11.11
N TRP A 7 -21.92 7.86 -10.19
CA TRP A 7 -20.75 7.05 -9.85
C TRP A 7 -21.11 5.99 -8.81
N GLU A 8 -20.42 4.85 -8.88
CA GLU A 8 -20.50 3.85 -7.81
C GLU A 8 -20.08 4.44 -6.45
N PRO A 9 -20.69 3.97 -5.34
CA PRO A 9 -20.31 4.46 -4.02
C PRO A 9 -18.87 4.09 -3.64
N TYR A 10 -18.15 5.02 -3.02
CA TYR A 10 -16.82 4.75 -2.48
C TYR A 10 -16.89 3.75 -1.33
N ARG A 11 -16.01 2.75 -1.35
CA ARG A 11 -15.89 1.74 -0.31
C ARG A 11 -14.58 1.82 0.46
N ALA A 12 -13.60 2.57 -0.03
CA ALA A 12 -12.35 2.84 0.63
C ALA A 12 -12.11 4.36 0.73
N LEU A 13 -11.51 4.79 1.83
CA LEU A 13 -11.10 6.17 2.07
C LEU A 13 -9.61 6.21 2.35
N TYR A 14 -8.86 6.95 1.53
CA TYR A 14 -7.46 7.26 1.77
C TYR A 14 -7.32 8.72 2.21
N ILE A 15 -6.57 8.95 3.29
CA ILE A 15 -6.26 10.30 3.78
C ILE A 15 -4.76 10.50 3.72
N HIS A 16 -4.33 11.44 2.89
CA HIS A 16 -2.92 11.76 2.72
C HIS A 16 -2.43 12.74 3.78
N VAL A 17 -1.36 12.36 4.49
CA VAL A 17 -0.66 13.21 5.45
C VAL A 17 0.79 13.33 4.98
N PRO A 18 1.19 14.42 4.29
CA PRO A 18 2.46 14.47 3.55
C PRO A 18 3.69 14.73 4.43
N PHE A 19 3.55 14.87 5.74
CA PHE A 19 4.62 15.35 6.60
C PHE A 19 5.47 14.23 7.16
N CYS A 20 6.81 14.41 7.08
CA CYS A 20 7.82 13.56 7.70
C CYS A 20 8.77 14.40 8.55
N LYS A 21 9.42 13.77 9.53
CA LYS A 21 10.52 14.39 10.26
C LYS A 21 11.75 14.57 9.38
N GLN A 22 11.97 13.60 8.47
CA GLN A 22 13.06 13.58 7.50
C GLN A 22 12.63 12.76 6.29
N ARG A 23 13.02 13.17 5.09
CA ARG A 23 12.80 12.37 3.86
C ARG A 23 13.87 11.31 3.75
N CYS A 24 13.46 10.06 3.58
CA CYS A 24 14.37 8.93 3.35
C CYS A 24 15.01 9.03 1.97
N ARG A 25 16.19 8.37 1.78
CA ARG A 25 16.97 8.50 0.54
C ARG A 25 16.35 7.81 -0.67
N TYR A 26 15.43 6.90 -0.45
CA TYR A 26 14.73 6.12 -1.49
C TYR A 26 13.31 6.62 -1.78
N CYS A 27 12.78 7.56 -0.98
CA CYS A 27 11.37 7.88 -0.98
C CYS A 27 11.00 8.83 -2.12
N ASP A 28 10.10 8.40 -2.99
CA ASP A 28 9.48 9.15 -4.09
C ASP A 28 8.10 9.71 -3.74
N PHE A 29 7.54 9.34 -2.56
CA PHE A 29 6.21 9.78 -2.17
C PHE A 29 6.12 11.31 -2.08
N ALA A 30 4.91 11.82 -2.34
CA ALA A 30 4.58 13.24 -2.20
C ALA A 30 4.65 13.67 -0.72
N THR A 31 5.87 13.84 -0.21
CA THR A 31 6.14 14.13 1.20
C THR A 31 7.04 15.33 1.38
N GLU A 32 6.88 15.99 2.52
CA GLU A 32 7.67 17.15 2.94
C GLU A 32 8.28 16.92 4.33
N ALA A 33 9.57 17.21 4.46
CA ALA A 33 10.25 17.16 5.76
C ALA A 33 10.01 18.48 6.51
N VAL A 34 9.37 18.39 7.69
CA VAL A 34 9.04 19.56 8.52
C VAL A 34 9.26 19.27 10.00
N ALA A 35 9.48 20.29 10.81
CA ALA A 35 9.48 20.16 12.26
C ALA A 35 8.05 19.85 12.76
N ALA A 36 7.92 19.11 13.85
CA ALA A 36 6.61 18.70 14.39
C ALA A 36 5.76 19.88 14.89
N ASP A 37 6.37 21.02 15.19
CA ASP A 37 5.74 22.26 15.62
C ASP A 37 5.54 23.27 14.47
N ASP A 38 5.77 22.87 13.21
CA ASP A 38 5.54 23.72 12.03
C ASP A 38 4.05 24.05 11.88
N ALA A 39 3.74 25.35 11.80
CA ALA A 39 2.36 25.84 11.67
C ALA A 39 1.64 25.33 10.40
N ARG A 40 2.38 24.99 9.34
CA ARG A 40 1.81 24.41 8.12
C ARG A 40 1.06 23.09 8.38
N ILE A 41 1.48 22.34 9.41
CA ILE A 41 0.78 21.11 9.80
C ILE A 41 -0.63 21.45 10.32
N ASP A 42 -0.78 22.47 11.15
CA ASP A 42 -2.08 22.88 11.69
C ASP A 42 -3.02 23.33 10.58
N GLU A 43 -2.56 24.20 9.69
CA GLU A 43 -3.32 24.67 8.54
C GLU A 43 -3.75 23.53 7.61
N TYR A 44 -2.88 22.55 7.42
CA TYR A 44 -3.17 21.37 6.60
C TYR A 44 -4.22 20.46 7.24
N VAL A 45 -4.07 20.18 8.53
CA VAL A 45 -5.03 19.32 9.27
C VAL A 45 -6.39 19.97 9.36
N GLU A 46 -6.47 21.30 9.53
CA GLU A 46 -7.74 22.05 9.47
C GLU A 46 -8.42 21.87 8.11
N ARG A 47 -7.67 21.92 7.01
CA ARG A 47 -8.20 21.64 5.66
C ARG A 47 -8.71 20.22 5.54
N LEU A 48 -7.94 19.21 5.99
CA LEU A 48 -8.38 17.82 5.99
C LEU A 48 -9.69 17.63 6.76
N VAL A 49 -9.81 18.25 7.93
CA VAL A 49 -11.04 18.23 8.74
C VAL A 49 -12.23 18.80 7.95
N LEU A 50 -12.04 19.90 7.24
CA LEU A 50 -13.09 20.49 6.41
C LEU A 50 -13.46 19.61 5.22
N GLU A 51 -12.50 18.96 4.59
CA GLU A 51 -12.73 18.04 3.47
C GLU A 51 -13.49 16.79 3.93
N VAL A 52 -13.11 16.17 5.03
CA VAL A 52 -13.82 15.03 5.65
C VAL A 52 -15.26 15.40 5.96
N ARG A 53 -15.49 16.57 6.59
CA ARG A 53 -16.85 17.06 6.88
C ARG A 53 -17.69 17.30 5.63
N ARG A 54 -17.07 17.82 4.56
CA ARG A 54 -17.74 18.01 3.25
C ARG A 54 -18.13 16.68 2.64
N ALA A 55 -17.20 15.69 2.65
CA ALA A 55 -17.46 14.35 2.15
C ALA A 55 -18.61 13.67 2.91
N GLY A 56 -18.63 13.75 4.25
CA GLY A 56 -19.70 13.23 5.08
C GLY A 56 -21.05 13.88 4.76
N ARG A 57 -21.12 15.22 4.68
CA ARG A 57 -22.36 15.95 4.34
C ARG A 57 -22.89 15.61 2.93
N ARG A 58 -22.03 15.25 2.01
CA ARG A 58 -22.39 14.82 0.64
C ARG A 58 -22.79 13.34 0.57
N GLY A 59 -22.75 12.61 1.69
CA GLY A 59 -23.05 11.17 1.74
C GLY A 59 -21.98 10.26 1.14
N LEU A 60 -20.79 10.80 0.80
CA LEU A 60 -19.72 10.05 0.12
C LEU A 60 -19.08 8.98 1.02
N LEU A 61 -19.25 9.08 2.33
CA LEU A 61 -18.66 8.18 3.33
C LEU A 61 -19.60 7.07 3.80
N GLY A 62 -20.83 7.02 3.28
CA GLY A 62 -21.89 6.11 3.78
C GLY A 62 -21.62 4.61 3.50
N HIS A 63 -20.77 4.29 2.54
CA HIS A 63 -20.45 2.90 2.15
C HIS A 63 -18.98 2.53 2.39
N VAL A 64 -18.20 3.40 3.04
CA VAL A 64 -16.77 3.17 3.31
C VAL A 64 -16.59 2.01 4.29
N GLN A 65 -15.78 1.04 3.90
CA GLN A 65 -15.46 -0.16 4.66
C GLN A 65 -14.01 -0.16 5.17
N THR A 66 -13.15 0.67 4.56
CA THR A 66 -11.76 0.82 4.97
C THR A 66 -11.34 2.29 4.97
N VAL A 67 -10.61 2.70 5.99
CA VAL A 67 -9.95 4.00 6.11
C VAL A 67 -8.46 3.78 6.22
N TYR A 68 -7.68 4.54 5.48
CA TYR A 68 -6.23 4.46 5.52
C TYR A 68 -5.62 5.87 5.63
N LEU A 69 -4.91 6.13 6.71
CA LEU A 69 -4.13 7.34 6.91
C LEU A 69 -2.68 7.03 6.58
N GLY A 70 -2.16 7.61 5.51
CA GLY A 70 -0.82 7.32 5.01
C GLY A 70 -0.17 8.49 4.29
N GLY A 71 0.92 8.20 3.58
CA GLY A 71 1.64 9.13 2.71
C GLY A 71 3.04 9.46 3.19
N GLY A 72 3.20 10.43 4.09
CA GLY A 72 4.46 10.72 4.78
C GLY A 72 4.59 9.89 6.05
N THR A 73 4.32 10.53 7.15
CA THR A 73 4.34 9.88 8.48
C THR A 73 3.20 10.45 9.32
N PRO A 74 1.98 9.87 9.25
CA PRO A 74 0.85 10.39 10.02
C PRO A 74 1.13 10.56 11.51
N SER A 75 1.90 9.64 12.12
CA SER A 75 2.31 9.75 13.52
C SER A 75 3.19 10.99 13.84
N HIS A 76 3.84 11.59 12.83
CA HIS A 76 4.69 12.77 13.00
C HIS A 76 3.88 14.05 13.30
N ILE A 77 2.63 14.16 12.83
CA ILE A 77 1.83 15.37 13.07
C ILE A 77 1.38 15.53 14.53
N GLY A 78 1.59 14.52 15.34
CA GLY A 78 1.31 14.55 16.77
C GLY A 78 -0.13 14.20 17.14
N LEU A 79 -0.29 13.77 18.40
CA LEU A 79 -1.54 13.19 18.90
C LEU A 79 -2.73 14.14 18.84
N SER A 80 -2.55 15.43 19.17
CA SER A 80 -3.65 16.40 19.18
C SER A 80 -4.31 16.55 17.82
N ARG A 81 -3.49 16.66 16.76
CA ARG A 81 -3.96 16.80 15.37
C ARG A 81 -4.58 15.51 14.85
N LEU A 82 -3.97 14.36 15.17
CA LEU A 82 -4.56 13.04 14.86
C LEU A 82 -5.92 12.86 15.54
N SER A 83 -6.03 13.24 16.81
CA SER A 83 -7.29 13.15 17.56
C SER A 83 -8.40 14.00 16.92
N MET A 84 -8.07 15.22 16.48
CA MET A 84 -9.03 16.10 15.80
C MET A 84 -9.51 15.48 14.47
N LEU A 85 -8.60 14.90 13.69
CA LEU A 85 -8.93 14.26 12.42
C LEU A 85 -9.77 13.00 12.61
N LEU A 86 -9.35 12.09 13.50
CA LEU A 86 -10.06 10.84 13.80
C LEU A 86 -11.44 11.09 14.44
N TYR A 87 -11.54 12.07 15.34
CA TYR A 87 -12.83 12.49 15.91
C TYR A 87 -13.75 13.05 14.81
N THR A 88 -13.21 13.83 13.87
CA THR A 88 -14.00 14.33 12.73
C THR A 88 -14.48 13.19 11.84
N LEU A 89 -13.65 12.17 11.61
CA LEU A 89 -14.04 10.97 10.88
C LEU A 89 -15.19 10.25 11.58
N SER A 90 -15.10 10.03 12.89
CA SER A 90 -16.15 9.37 13.67
C SER A 90 -17.50 10.09 13.65
N LEU A 91 -17.48 11.42 13.48
CA LEU A 91 -18.70 12.24 13.32
C LEU A 91 -19.24 12.26 11.88
N SER A 92 -18.38 11.95 10.91
CA SER A 92 -18.70 12.07 9.47
C SER A 92 -19.08 10.74 8.83
N MET A 93 -18.71 9.62 9.48
CA MET A 93 -19.03 8.25 9.06
C MET A 93 -19.16 7.34 10.29
N HIS A 94 -19.86 6.20 10.15
CA HIS A 94 -19.91 5.19 11.20
C HIS A 94 -18.59 4.40 11.22
N LEU A 95 -17.65 4.80 12.09
CA LEU A 95 -16.48 4.00 12.41
C LEU A 95 -16.87 2.88 13.38
N THR A 96 -17.36 1.77 12.83
CA THR A 96 -17.64 0.56 13.61
C THR A 96 -16.40 -0.34 13.63
N PRO A 97 -16.30 -1.33 14.55
CA PRO A 97 -15.19 -2.27 14.56
C PRO A 97 -14.99 -3.06 13.25
N GLU A 98 -16.03 -3.17 12.43
CA GLU A 98 -15.99 -3.82 11.11
C GLU A 98 -15.29 -2.97 10.04
N VAL A 99 -15.16 -1.66 10.24
CA VAL A 99 -14.38 -0.79 9.36
C VAL A 99 -12.90 -0.97 9.68
N GLU A 100 -12.10 -1.40 8.71
CA GLU A 100 -10.64 -1.40 8.87
C GLU A 100 -10.16 0.05 8.87
N CYS A 101 -9.63 0.51 9.99
CA CYS A 101 -9.02 1.84 10.11
C CYS A 101 -7.51 1.67 10.34
N THR A 102 -6.74 1.82 9.27
CA THR A 102 -5.28 1.72 9.27
C THR A 102 -4.63 3.08 9.43
N MET A 103 -3.55 3.14 10.20
CA MET A 103 -2.66 4.29 10.21
C MET A 103 -1.21 3.85 10.03
N GLU A 104 -0.47 4.56 9.18
CA GLU A 104 0.98 4.44 9.08
C GLU A 104 1.69 5.18 10.22
N ALA A 105 2.76 4.60 10.71
CA ALA A 105 3.63 5.23 11.68
C ALA A 105 5.10 4.83 11.45
N ASN A 106 6.00 5.72 11.85
CA ASN A 106 7.41 5.39 11.95
C ASN A 106 7.80 5.08 13.41
N PRO A 107 8.75 4.16 13.65
CA PRO A 107 9.16 3.79 15.00
C PRO A 107 9.53 4.97 15.88
N GLU A 108 10.22 5.97 15.35
CA GLU A 108 10.69 7.13 16.11
C GLU A 108 9.57 8.07 16.59
N SER A 109 8.42 8.07 15.93
CA SER A 109 7.31 8.99 16.22
C SER A 109 6.20 8.36 17.07
N LEU A 110 6.22 7.03 17.27
CA LEU A 110 5.21 6.32 18.05
C LEU A 110 5.50 6.46 19.54
N THR A 111 4.46 6.77 20.35
CA THR A 111 4.56 6.86 21.81
C THR A 111 3.47 6.03 22.50
N PRO A 112 3.64 5.60 23.77
CA PRO A 112 2.61 4.84 24.49
C PRO A 112 1.25 5.55 24.54
N ASN A 113 1.26 6.87 24.77
CA ASN A 113 0.04 7.66 24.76
C ASN A 113 -0.63 7.68 23.40
N MET A 114 0.16 7.82 22.31
CA MET A 114 -0.37 7.78 20.95
C MET A 114 -1.00 6.42 20.64
N VAL A 115 -0.35 5.32 20.98
CA VAL A 115 -0.88 3.94 20.78
C VAL A 115 -2.23 3.78 21.49
N ARG A 116 -2.32 4.19 22.76
CA ARG A 116 -3.55 4.12 23.54
C ARG A 116 -4.69 4.94 22.90
N ASP A 117 -4.40 6.18 22.55
CA ASP A 117 -5.42 7.12 22.13
C ASP A 117 -5.87 6.88 20.68
N LEU A 118 -4.97 6.44 19.80
CA LEU A 118 -5.34 5.99 18.44
C LEU A 118 -6.30 4.80 18.48
N TRP A 119 -6.01 3.79 19.31
CA TRP A 119 -6.89 2.66 19.51
C TRP A 119 -8.27 3.10 20.04
N ALA A 120 -8.30 4.00 21.01
CA ALA A 120 -9.55 4.53 21.56
C ALA A 120 -10.35 5.37 20.55
N LEU A 121 -9.70 5.95 19.55
CA LEU A 121 -10.31 6.74 18.48
C LEU A 121 -10.73 5.90 17.24
N GLY A 122 -10.61 4.58 17.32
CA GLY A 122 -11.11 3.68 16.29
C GLY A 122 -10.09 3.20 15.26
N VAL A 123 -8.80 3.57 15.39
CA VAL A 123 -7.75 2.90 14.62
C VAL A 123 -7.65 1.45 15.12
N ASN A 124 -7.70 0.47 14.21
CA ASN A 124 -7.65 -0.96 14.57
C ASN A 124 -6.53 -1.73 13.85
N ARG A 125 -5.76 -1.05 12.99
CA ARG A 125 -4.57 -1.59 12.33
C ARG A 125 -3.46 -0.53 12.31
N LEU A 126 -2.22 -0.90 12.68
CA LEU A 126 -1.04 -0.05 12.51
C LEU A 126 -0.08 -0.68 11.50
N SER A 127 0.45 0.15 10.57
CA SER A 127 1.55 -0.23 9.68
C SER A 127 2.80 0.56 10.05
N LEU A 128 3.87 -0.16 10.43
CA LEU A 128 5.10 0.43 10.92
C LEU A 128 6.20 0.35 9.86
N GLY A 129 6.72 1.48 9.44
CA GLY A 129 7.84 1.57 8.49
C GLY A 129 9.17 1.18 9.16
N VAL A 130 9.38 -0.10 9.42
CA VAL A 130 10.59 -0.65 10.05
C VAL A 130 11.76 -0.71 9.08
N GLN A 131 11.55 -1.23 7.89
CA GLN A 131 12.46 -1.42 6.77
C GLN A 131 13.56 -2.47 7.00
N SER A 132 14.22 -2.51 8.16
CA SER A 132 15.23 -3.50 8.55
C SER A 132 15.45 -3.48 10.06
N PHE A 133 16.04 -4.55 10.58
CA PHE A 133 16.56 -4.62 11.96
C PHE A 133 18.10 -4.53 12.01
N ASP A 134 18.73 -4.13 10.90
CA ASP A 134 20.17 -3.84 10.82
C ASP A 134 20.41 -2.33 10.78
N ASP A 135 21.15 -1.81 11.78
CA ASP A 135 21.43 -0.38 11.89
C ASP A 135 22.27 0.18 10.73
N GLY A 136 23.08 -0.65 10.06
CA GLY A 136 23.85 -0.27 8.88
C GLY A 136 22.93 -0.03 7.69
N VAL A 137 21.98 -0.92 7.49
CA VAL A 137 20.96 -0.83 6.45
C VAL A 137 20.04 0.39 6.71
N LEU A 138 19.60 0.59 7.96
CA LEU A 138 18.78 1.75 8.33
C LEU A 138 19.50 3.08 8.05
N ARG A 139 20.78 3.18 8.40
CA ARG A 139 21.60 4.37 8.08
C ARG A 139 21.75 4.58 6.57
N THR A 140 21.91 3.51 5.80
CA THR A 140 21.99 3.57 4.33
C THR A 140 20.71 4.13 3.73
N LEU A 141 19.53 3.69 4.22
CA LEU A 141 18.22 4.20 3.82
C LEU A 141 17.96 5.65 4.28
N GLY A 142 18.75 6.18 5.21
CA GLY A 142 18.51 7.48 5.83
C GLY A 142 17.38 7.45 6.87
N ARG A 143 17.17 6.30 7.53
CA ARG A 143 16.21 6.18 8.63
C ARG A 143 16.74 6.85 9.90
N ILE A 144 15.84 7.44 10.69
CA ILE A 144 16.16 8.14 11.93
C ILE A 144 16.22 7.17 13.11
N HIS A 145 15.37 6.16 13.09
CA HIS A 145 15.32 5.13 14.12
C HIS A 145 16.41 4.08 13.91
N ASP A 146 16.80 3.42 14.97
CA ASP A 146 17.63 2.22 15.00
C ASP A 146 16.78 0.95 15.19
N ALA A 147 17.41 -0.20 15.08
CA ALA A 147 16.76 -1.51 15.25
C ALA A 147 16.18 -1.69 16.68
N GLY A 148 16.82 -1.14 17.69
CA GLY A 148 16.31 -1.14 19.06
C GLY A 148 14.98 -0.43 19.18
N ARG A 149 14.88 0.76 18.58
CA ARG A 149 13.67 1.55 18.55
C ARG A 149 12.56 0.90 17.72
N ALA A 150 12.90 0.24 16.61
CA ALA A 150 11.94 -0.53 15.83
C ALA A 150 11.28 -1.66 16.65
N ARG A 151 12.09 -2.43 17.38
CA ARG A 151 11.61 -3.49 18.30
C ARG A 151 10.70 -2.95 19.38
N GLU A 152 11.09 -1.83 19.99
CA GLU A 152 10.30 -1.17 21.02
C GLU A 152 8.95 -0.69 20.47
N ALA A 153 8.93 -0.07 19.29
CA ALA A 153 7.72 0.43 18.67
C ALA A 153 6.74 -0.70 18.32
N ILE A 154 7.23 -1.85 17.82
CA ILE A 154 6.40 -3.02 17.54
C ILE A 154 5.75 -3.52 18.85
N ARG A 155 6.52 -3.75 19.92
CA ARG A 155 5.99 -4.21 21.21
C ARG A 155 4.97 -3.23 21.78
N MET A 156 5.28 -1.93 21.71
CA MET A 156 4.38 -0.87 22.13
C MET A 156 3.05 -0.89 21.36
N ALA A 157 3.10 -1.05 20.04
CA ALA A 157 1.90 -1.16 19.21
C ALA A 157 1.05 -2.37 19.63
N GLN A 158 1.68 -3.52 19.88
CA GLN A 158 1.02 -4.77 20.25
C GLN A 158 0.36 -4.71 21.65
N GLU A 159 0.64 -3.73 22.49
CA GLU A 159 -0.09 -3.55 23.75
C GLU A 159 -1.58 -3.26 23.55
N ARG A 160 -1.97 -2.74 22.40
CA ARG A 160 -3.35 -2.35 22.08
C ARG A 160 -3.86 -2.91 20.75
N PHE A 161 -2.98 -3.06 19.76
CA PHE A 161 -3.33 -3.50 18.42
C PHE A 161 -2.98 -4.98 18.25
N GLU A 162 -3.98 -5.80 17.93
CA GLU A 162 -3.75 -7.17 17.48
C GLU A 162 -3.20 -7.16 16.03
N ASN A 163 -3.69 -6.24 15.19
CA ASN A 163 -3.30 -6.12 13.79
C ASN A 163 -2.16 -5.10 13.64
N VAL A 164 -0.92 -5.59 13.84
CA VAL A 164 0.30 -4.82 13.59
C VAL A 164 0.98 -5.36 12.34
N SER A 165 1.16 -4.46 11.37
CA SER A 165 1.93 -4.67 10.14
C SER A 165 3.29 -4.02 10.25
N ILE A 166 4.30 -4.62 9.63
CA ILE A 166 5.58 -3.98 9.38
C ILE A 166 5.96 -4.03 7.91
N ASP A 167 6.67 -3.01 7.48
CA ASP A 167 7.27 -2.97 6.15
C ASP A 167 8.75 -3.29 6.25
N LEU A 168 9.24 -4.19 5.39
CA LEU A 168 10.64 -4.56 5.25
C LEU A 168 11.10 -4.28 3.81
N MET A 169 12.34 -3.87 3.65
CA MET A 169 12.93 -3.63 2.34
C MET A 169 14.11 -4.54 2.07
N CYS A 170 14.22 -5.06 0.84
CA CYS A 170 15.32 -5.91 0.38
C CYS A 170 16.08 -5.30 -0.79
N GLY A 171 17.32 -5.77 -1.00
CA GLY A 171 18.19 -5.26 -2.06
C GLY A 171 18.87 -3.93 -1.76
N ILE A 172 18.97 -3.55 -0.50
CA ILE A 172 19.59 -2.29 -0.07
C ILE A 172 21.11 -2.44 -0.15
N PRO A 173 21.87 -1.40 -0.59
CA PRO A 173 23.33 -1.44 -0.62
C PRO A 173 23.92 -1.85 0.74
N GLY A 174 24.74 -2.88 0.72
CA GLY A 174 25.37 -3.49 1.90
C GLY A 174 24.52 -4.56 2.62
N GLN A 175 23.26 -4.76 2.21
CA GLN A 175 22.42 -5.84 2.71
C GLN A 175 22.77 -7.16 2.01
N THR A 176 22.87 -8.25 2.76
CA THR A 176 23.04 -9.60 2.23
C THR A 176 21.74 -10.39 2.30
N ALA A 177 21.64 -11.48 1.51
CA ALA A 177 20.49 -12.36 1.59
C ALA A 177 20.32 -12.96 3.00
N ASP A 178 21.40 -13.26 3.70
CA ASP A 178 21.34 -13.80 5.06
C ASP A 178 20.92 -12.76 6.10
N SER A 179 21.39 -11.49 5.97
CA SER A 179 20.95 -10.41 6.86
C SER A 179 19.47 -10.09 6.65
N PHE A 180 18.99 -10.06 5.42
CA PHE A 180 17.57 -9.86 5.14
C PHE A 180 16.71 -11.03 5.64
N ALA A 181 17.17 -12.27 5.44
CA ALA A 181 16.50 -13.45 6.00
C ALA A 181 16.43 -13.41 7.54
N SER A 182 17.43 -12.81 8.19
CA SER A 182 17.41 -12.56 9.64
C SER A 182 16.34 -11.53 10.02
N ASP A 183 16.22 -10.43 9.26
CA ASP A 183 15.17 -9.42 9.47
C ASP A 183 13.77 -10.05 9.38
N VAL A 184 13.53 -10.90 8.38
CA VAL A 184 12.24 -11.61 8.21
C VAL A 184 11.94 -12.54 9.39
N ARG A 185 12.93 -13.33 9.85
CA ARG A 185 12.75 -14.20 11.04
C ARG A 185 12.50 -13.39 12.31
N GLU A 186 13.16 -12.26 12.45
CA GLU A 186 12.96 -11.38 13.58
C GLU A 186 11.54 -10.79 13.60
N ALA A 187 11.02 -10.37 12.44
CA ALA A 187 9.64 -9.93 12.29
C ALA A 187 8.65 -10.98 12.82
N VAL A 188 8.82 -12.23 12.40
CA VAL A 188 8.01 -13.36 12.88
C VAL A 188 8.17 -13.55 14.40
N ALA A 189 9.40 -13.55 14.91
CA ALA A 189 9.68 -13.73 16.34
C ALA A 189 9.09 -12.62 17.22
N LEU A 190 8.93 -11.41 16.68
CA LEU A 190 8.25 -10.30 17.35
C LEU A 190 6.71 -10.44 17.33
N GLY A 191 6.16 -11.43 16.65
CA GLY A 191 4.72 -11.75 16.67
C GLY A 191 3.84 -10.80 15.88
N VAL A 192 4.37 -10.11 14.86
CA VAL A 192 3.56 -9.31 13.94
C VAL A 192 2.60 -10.22 13.15
N ARG A 193 1.48 -9.68 12.69
CA ARG A 193 0.45 -10.43 11.96
C ARG A 193 0.51 -10.24 10.45
N HIS A 194 1.25 -9.22 10.01
CA HIS A 194 1.35 -8.82 8.62
C HIS A 194 2.76 -8.30 8.34
N VAL A 195 3.33 -8.65 7.19
CA VAL A 195 4.64 -8.19 6.72
C VAL A 195 4.53 -7.82 5.26
N SER A 196 4.91 -6.58 4.91
CA SER A 196 5.13 -6.20 3.51
C SER A 196 6.62 -6.26 3.20
N VAL A 197 6.97 -6.81 2.04
CA VAL A 197 8.36 -6.95 1.56
C VAL A 197 8.48 -6.21 0.24
N TYR A 198 9.28 -5.13 0.25
CA TYR A 198 9.50 -4.28 -0.92
C TYR A 198 10.95 -4.41 -1.40
N PRO A 199 11.18 -4.80 -2.67
CA PRO A 199 12.50 -4.63 -3.26
C PRO A 199 12.79 -3.13 -3.42
N LEU A 200 14.04 -2.72 -3.14
CA LEU A 200 14.45 -1.33 -3.37
C LEU A 200 14.38 -1.03 -4.87
N ALA A 201 13.58 -0.04 -5.23
CA ALA A 201 13.61 0.60 -6.54
C ALA A 201 14.34 1.95 -6.44
N ILE A 202 15.07 2.31 -7.48
CA ILE A 202 15.68 3.62 -7.60
C ILE A 202 14.72 4.48 -8.42
N GLU A 203 14.05 5.41 -7.72
CA GLU A 203 13.05 6.28 -8.32
C GLU A 203 13.69 7.63 -8.68
N GLU A 204 13.31 8.17 -9.85
CA GLU A 204 13.83 9.44 -10.37
C GLU A 204 13.67 10.59 -9.36
N GLY A 205 14.68 11.42 -9.24
CA GLY A 205 14.70 12.57 -8.34
C GLY A 205 14.91 12.25 -6.86
N THR A 206 15.15 10.99 -6.51
CA THR A 206 15.50 10.61 -5.13
C THR A 206 16.99 10.84 -4.84
N PRO A 207 17.41 10.96 -3.56
CA PRO A 207 18.82 10.97 -3.22
C PRO A 207 19.60 9.72 -3.68
N PHE A 208 18.95 8.56 -3.77
CA PHE A 208 19.59 7.36 -4.30
C PHE A 208 19.80 7.44 -5.81
N ASP A 209 18.86 7.98 -6.56
CA ASP A 209 18.99 8.25 -7.98
C ASP A 209 20.22 9.15 -8.26
N ALA A 210 20.34 10.26 -7.56
CA ALA A 210 21.48 11.15 -7.66
C ALA A 210 22.82 10.46 -7.33
N LEU A 211 22.85 9.47 -6.44
CA LEU A 211 24.05 8.67 -6.14
C LEU A 211 24.37 7.68 -7.26
N VAL A 212 23.37 7.09 -7.89
CA VAL A 212 23.54 6.19 -9.04
C VAL A 212 24.05 6.98 -10.25
N GLU A 213 23.41 8.11 -10.57
CA GLU A 213 23.85 9.00 -11.66
C GLU A 213 25.31 9.48 -11.48
N ALA A 214 25.70 9.77 -10.24
CA ALA A 214 27.07 10.17 -9.92
C ALA A 214 28.07 9.01 -9.90
N GLY A 215 27.65 7.76 -10.18
CA GLY A 215 28.49 6.55 -10.11
C GLY A 215 29.00 6.21 -8.70
N ARG A 216 28.31 6.72 -7.65
CA ARG A 216 28.68 6.52 -6.24
C ARG A 216 27.89 5.39 -5.59
N MET A 217 26.86 4.90 -6.26
CA MET A 217 26.07 3.74 -5.89
C MET A 217 25.74 2.95 -7.15
N THR A 218 25.74 1.63 -7.07
CA THR A 218 25.23 0.76 -8.13
C THR A 218 23.75 0.47 -7.88
N GLU A 219 22.99 0.32 -8.95
CA GLU A 219 21.61 -0.17 -8.84
C GLU A 219 21.58 -1.54 -8.14
N PRO A 220 20.49 -1.86 -7.42
CA PRO A 220 20.29 -3.16 -6.83
C PRO A 220 20.33 -4.27 -7.90
N ASP A 221 21.02 -5.37 -7.60
CA ASP A 221 21.04 -6.53 -8.47
C ASP A 221 19.67 -7.25 -8.43
N PRO A 222 18.94 -7.35 -9.55
CA PRO A 222 17.61 -7.92 -9.59
C PRO A 222 17.59 -9.42 -9.23
N ASP A 223 18.66 -10.17 -9.52
CA ASP A 223 18.74 -11.60 -9.17
C ASP A 223 18.94 -11.78 -7.66
N VAL A 224 19.72 -10.90 -7.04
CA VAL A 224 19.87 -10.85 -5.57
C VAL A 224 18.56 -10.47 -4.91
N GLN A 225 17.85 -9.46 -5.41
CA GLN A 225 16.53 -9.07 -4.91
C GLN A 225 15.53 -10.21 -5.05
N ALA A 226 15.45 -10.85 -6.23
CA ALA A 226 14.58 -11.99 -6.46
C ALA A 226 14.88 -13.16 -5.50
N LYS A 227 16.17 -13.42 -5.21
CA LYS A 227 16.55 -14.41 -4.21
C LYS A 227 16.06 -14.01 -2.82
N MET A 228 16.26 -12.77 -2.40
CA MET A 228 15.81 -12.26 -1.10
C MET A 228 14.28 -12.37 -0.95
N MET A 229 13.53 -12.00 -1.99
CA MET A 229 12.06 -12.12 -2.01
C MET A 229 11.59 -13.57 -1.89
N ARG A 230 12.25 -14.52 -2.62
CA ARG A 230 11.95 -15.97 -2.49
C ARG A 230 12.26 -16.51 -1.10
N ASP A 231 13.39 -16.09 -0.53
CA ASP A 231 13.79 -16.51 0.81
C ASP A 231 12.81 -16.00 1.86
N ALA A 232 12.37 -14.74 1.75
CA ALA A 232 11.33 -14.16 2.61
C ALA A 232 9.99 -14.91 2.48
N ALA A 233 9.54 -15.18 1.24
CA ALA A 233 8.32 -15.92 0.99
C ALA A 233 8.34 -17.32 1.63
N ARG A 234 9.49 -18.03 1.53
CA ARG A 234 9.66 -19.35 2.11
C ARG A 234 9.67 -19.31 3.65
N ILE A 235 10.36 -18.34 4.25
CA ILE A 235 10.41 -18.18 5.71
C ILE A 235 9.00 -17.88 6.22
N LEU A 236 8.33 -16.87 5.67
CA LEU A 236 7.00 -16.45 6.09
C LEU A 236 5.97 -17.56 5.92
N HIS A 237 6.02 -18.29 4.80
CA HIS A 237 5.13 -19.44 4.58
C HIS A 237 5.34 -20.55 5.61
N GLY A 238 6.60 -20.84 5.96
CA GLY A 238 6.93 -21.82 7.01
C GLY A 238 6.41 -21.47 8.39
N GLU A 239 6.09 -20.19 8.62
CA GLU A 239 5.57 -19.65 9.89
C GLU A 239 4.05 -19.34 9.81
N GLY A 240 3.36 -19.85 8.77
CA GLY A 240 1.91 -19.74 8.62
C GLY A 240 1.40 -18.47 7.96
N PHE A 241 2.28 -17.59 7.52
CA PHE A 241 1.89 -16.45 6.70
C PHE A 241 1.65 -16.91 5.26
N HIS A 242 0.69 -16.32 4.60
CA HIS A 242 0.50 -16.50 3.16
C HIS A 242 0.64 -15.16 2.46
N ARG A 243 1.28 -15.16 1.29
CA ARG A 243 1.28 -14.02 0.40
C ARG A 243 -0.12 -13.90 -0.21
N TYR A 244 -0.77 -12.75 -0.10
CA TYR A 244 -2.10 -12.56 -0.66
C TYR A 244 -2.13 -11.59 -1.84
N GLU A 245 -1.10 -10.72 -1.95
CA GLU A 245 -0.88 -9.82 -3.07
C GLU A 245 0.63 -9.67 -3.37
N VAL A 246 1.01 -8.70 -4.21
CA VAL A 246 2.38 -8.58 -4.78
C VAL A 246 3.47 -8.51 -3.71
N ALA A 247 3.26 -7.71 -2.66
CA ALA A 247 4.27 -7.37 -1.67
C ALA A 247 3.96 -7.92 -0.28
N SER A 248 2.70 -8.24 0.03
CA SER A 248 2.25 -8.41 1.40
C SER A 248 1.92 -9.86 1.76
N TYR A 249 2.31 -10.21 2.99
CA TYR A 249 2.12 -11.49 3.63
C TYR A 249 1.35 -11.30 4.94
N ALA A 250 0.39 -12.16 5.22
CA ALA A 250 -0.41 -12.10 6.43
C ALA A 250 -0.68 -13.48 7.02
N LEU A 251 -0.88 -13.55 8.32
CA LEU A 251 -1.60 -14.66 8.94
C LEU A 251 -3.07 -14.62 8.51
N PRO A 252 -3.78 -15.75 8.44
CA PRO A 252 -5.17 -15.80 8.03
C PRO A 252 -6.05 -14.81 8.80
N GLY A 253 -6.77 -13.92 8.08
CA GLY A 253 -7.65 -12.91 8.66
C GLY A 253 -6.98 -11.57 9.00
N PHE A 254 -5.68 -11.42 8.71
CA PHE A 254 -4.93 -10.18 8.94
C PHE A 254 -4.47 -9.48 7.64
N GLU A 255 -5.01 -9.91 6.50
CA GLU A 255 -4.78 -9.23 5.22
C GLU A 255 -5.28 -7.78 5.26
N SER A 256 -4.55 -6.84 4.66
CA SER A 256 -5.04 -5.47 4.53
C SER A 256 -6.23 -5.43 3.57
N ARG A 257 -7.39 -5.11 4.11
CA ARG A 257 -8.62 -4.96 3.31
C ARG A 257 -8.53 -3.71 2.43
N HIS A 258 -7.84 -2.68 2.88
CA HIS A 258 -7.64 -1.46 2.10
C HIS A 258 -6.78 -1.73 0.85
N ASN A 259 -5.63 -2.41 1.01
CA ASN A 259 -4.78 -2.78 -0.13
C ASN A 259 -5.53 -3.72 -1.09
N THR A 260 -6.27 -4.68 -0.53
CA THR A 260 -7.12 -5.58 -1.34
C THR A 260 -8.16 -4.82 -2.15
N ALA A 261 -8.75 -3.74 -1.60
CA ALA A 261 -9.72 -2.91 -2.32
C ALA A 261 -9.10 -2.29 -3.59
N TYR A 262 -7.84 -1.82 -3.55
CA TYR A 262 -7.14 -1.33 -4.74
C TYR A 262 -6.99 -2.43 -5.81
N TRP A 263 -6.54 -3.63 -5.42
CA TRP A 263 -6.31 -4.74 -6.34
C TRP A 263 -7.59 -5.41 -6.85
N THR A 264 -8.73 -5.05 -6.33
CA THR A 264 -10.05 -5.54 -6.78
C THR A 264 -10.88 -4.47 -7.49
N GLY A 265 -10.27 -3.33 -7.86
CA GLY A 265 -10.94 -2.27 -8.61
C GLY A 265 -12.06 -1.57 -7.85
N VAL A 266 -12.05 -1.60 -6.52
CA VAL A 266 -13.07 -0.97 -5.68
C VAL A 266 -12.91 0.55 -5.70
N PRO A 267 -13.98 1.35 -5.94
CA PRO A 267 -13.92 2.81 -5.88
C PRO A 267 -13.43 3.33 -4.54
N TYR A 268 -12.49 4.26 -4.58
CA TYR A 268 -11.92 4.87 -3.37
C TYR A 268 -11.90 6.40 -3.46
N LEU A 269 -12.12 7.03 -2.31
CA LEU A 269 -12.02 8.47 -2.14
C LEU A 269 -10.64 8.82 -1.56
N GLY A 270 -9.92 9.71 -2.22
CA GLY A 270 -8.72 10.34 -1.71
C GLY A 270 -9.03 11.72 -1.11
N ILE A 271 -8.52 11.99 0.09
CA ILE A 271 -8.62 13.29 0.77
C ILE A 271 -7.21 13.78 1.11
N GLY A 272 -6.97 15.06 0.90
CA GLY A 272 -5.69 15.72 1.10
C GLY A 272 -4.90 15.91 -0.19
N SER A 273 -3.84 16.72 -0.15
CA SER A 273 -2.99 17.03 -1.31
C SER A 273 -2.37 15.76 -1.89
N SER A 274 -2.31 15.70 -3.21
CA SER A 274 -1.78 14.54 -3.96
C SER A 274 -2.52 13.21 -3.76
N ALA A 275 -3.59 13.17 -2.94
CA ALA A 275 -4.43 11.99 -2.83
C ALA A 275 -5.23 11.78 -4.12
N VAL A 276 -5.22 10.56 -4.62
CA VAL A 276 -6.00 10.17 -5.80
C VAL A 276 -7.34 9.63 -5.37
N THR A 277 -8.42 10.07 -6.03
CA THR A 277 -9.75 9.47 -5.98
C THR A 277 -9.96 8.64 -7.23
N MET A 278 -10.36 7.37 -7.09
CA MET A 278 -10.82 6.57 -8.20
C MET A 278 -12.34 6.44 -8.13
N ARG A 279 -13.02 6.86 -9.19
CA ARG A 279 -14.47 6.73 -9.35
C ARG A 279 -14.79 6.02 -10.65
N GLN A 280 -15.88 5.27 -10.67
CA GLN A 280 -16.27 4.51 -11.85
C GLN A 280 -17.78 4.36 -11.97
N ASP A 281 -18.21 4.08 -13.18
CA ASP A 281 -19.51 3.51 -13.55
C ASP A 281 -19.27 2.33 -14.51
N ALA A 282 -20.31 1.76 -15.08
CA ALA A 282 -20.19 0.63 -16.00
C ALA A 282 -19.43 0.94 -17.32
N GLN A 283 -19.15 2.20 -17.63
CA GLN A 283 -18.58 2.63 -18.93
C GLN A 283 -17.27 3.37 -18.79
N CYS A 284 -16.93 3.86 -17.59
CA CYS A 284 -15.81 4.77 -17.40
C CYS A 284 -15.25 4.66 -15.99
N ARG A 285 -13.92 4.67 -15.90
CA ARG A 285 -13.15 4.82 -14.65
C ARG A 285 -12.32 6.09 -14.76
N GLU A 286 -12.35 6.91 -13.70
CA GLU A 286 -11.54 8.12 -13.63
C GLU A 286 -10.66 8.12 -12.39
N ARG A 287 -9.42 8.56 -12.54
CA ARG A 287 -8.55 8.96 -11.45
C ARG A 287 -8.45 10.47 -11.39
N VAL A 288 -8.78 11.01 -10.23
CA VAL A 288 -8.85 12.45 -9.97
C VAL A 288 -7.87 12.79 -8.87
N ARG A 289 -6.97 13.74 -9.12
CA ARG A 289 -6.04 14.29 -8.13
C ARG A 289 -6.20 15.80 -8.08
N ASP A 290 -6.26 16.36 -6.87
CA ASP A 290 -6.41 17.81 -6.63
C ASP A 290 -7.56 18.47 -7.44
N GLY A 291 -8.62 17.67 -7.74
CA GLY A 291 -9.78 18.12 -8.49
C GLY A 291 -9.68 17.98 -10.01
N GLU A 292 -8.54 17.58 -10.54
CA GLU A 292 -8.32 17.37 -11.98
C GLU A 292 -8.36 15.88 -12.34
N VAL A 293 -8.92 15.54 -13.49
CA VAL A 293 -8.93 14.18 -14.02
C VAL A 293 -7.58 13.91 -14.67
N GLU A 294 -6.74 13.10 -14.03
CA GLU A 294 -5.44 12.69 -14.57
C GLU A 294 -5.55 11.55 -15.56
N GLU A 295 -6.51 10.66 -15.33
CA GLU A 295 -6.69 9.48 -16.16
C GLU A 295 -8.17 9.18 -16.34
N ARG A 296 -8.54 8.77 -17.54
CA ARG A 296 -9.87 8.29 -17.85
C ARG A 296 -9.76 7.05 -18.72
N LEU A 297 -10.32 5.95 -18.23
CA LEU A 297 -10.39 4.67 -18.91
C LEU A 297 -11.80 4.45 -19.43
N ASP A 298 -11.92 3.95 -20.66
CA ASP A 298 -13.18 3.44 -21.20
C ASP A 298 -13.47 2.00 -20.70
N ALA A 299 -14.60 1.44 -21.09
CA ALA A 299 -15.00 0.10 -20.65
C ALA A 299 -14.01 -1.00 -21.06
N ARG A 300 -13.31 -0.88 -22.19
CA ARG A 300 -12.30 -1.85 -22.63
C ARG A 300 -11.04 -1.75 -21.77
N GLN A 301 -10.57 -0.54 -21.56
CA GLN A 301 -9.41 -0.26 -20.73
C GLN A 301 -9.66 -0.67 -19.27
N MET A 302 -10.87 -0.41 -18.74
CA MET A 302 -11.29 -0.91 -17.43
C MET A 302 -11.22 -2.43 -17.33
N ALA A 303 -11.74 -3.15 -18.34
CA ALA A 303 -11.70 -4.60 -18.35
C ALA A 303 -10.25 -5.15 -18.36
N ALA A 304 -9.35 -4.53 -19.14
CA ALA A 304 -7.94 -4.88 -19.17
C ALA A 304 -7.25 -4.60 -17.81
N GLU A 305 -7.54 -3.45 -17.22
CA GLU A 305 -7.02 -3.08 -15.90
C GLU A 305 -7.53 -4.03 -14.81
N ASP A 306 -8.80 -4.40 -14.81
CA ASP A 306 -9.37 -5.33 -13.82
C ASP A 306 -8.71 -6.73 -13.89
N LEU A 307 -8.41 -7.22 -15.08
CA LEU A 307 -7.63 -8.45 -15.25
C LEU A 307 -6.21 -8.29 -14.70
N MET A 308 -5.55 -7.17 -15.00
CA MET A 308 -4.21 -6.87 -14.51
C MET A 308 -4.19 -6.74 -12.99
N LEU A 309 -5.12 -5.99 -12.39
CA LEU A 309 -5.24 -5.83 -10.93
C LEU A 309 -5.51 -7.17 -10.24
N GLY A 310 -6.41 -8.00 -10.81
CA GLY A 310 -6.65 -9.34 -10.31
C GLY A 310 -5.40 -10.22 -10.30
N MET A 311 -4.53 -10.08 -11.29
CA MET A 311 -3.25 -10.81 -11.35
C MET A 311 -2.17 -10.28 -10.39
N ARG A 312 -2.38 -9.13 -9.73
CA ARG A 312 -1.58 -8.70 -8.59
C ARG A 312 -1.92 -9.44 -7.30
N MET A 313 -3.09 -10.08 -7.24
CA MET A 313 -3.49 -10.94 -6.14
C MET A 313 -2.98 -12.38 -6.36
N THR A 314 -2.54 -13.04 -5.29
CA THR A 314 -2.09 -14.44 -5.37
C THR A 314 -3.20 -15.39 -5.84
N ARG A 315 -4.46 -15.05 -5.55
CA ARG A 315 -5.62 -15.81 -6.03
C ARG A 315 -5.87 -15.66 -7.54
N GLY A 316 -5.26 -14.66 -8.19
CA GLY A 316 -5.45 -14.38 -9.61
C GLY A 316 -6.90 -14.06 -9.99
N VAL A 317 -7.26 -14.38 -11.24
CA VAL A 317 -8.61 -14.22 -11.80
C VAL A 317 -9.22 -15.58 -12.15
N ASP A 318 -10.55 -15.71 -12.07
CA ASP A 318 -11.22 -16.93 -12.50
C ASP A 318 -11.58 -16.91 -14.00
N GLU A 319 -11.87 -18.08 -14.56
CA GLU A 319 -12.23 -18.23 -15.98
C GLU A 319 -13.46 -17.40 -16.36
N SER A 320 -14.40 -17.22 -15.43
CA SER A 320 -15.61 -16.44 -15.69
C SER A 320 -15.29 -14.96 -15.86
N GLN A 321 -14.33 -14.42 -15.11
CA GLN A 321 -13.85 -13.05 -15.25
C GLN A 321 -13.19 -12.85 -16.63
N VAL A 322 -12.34 -13.80 -17.07
CA VAL A 322 -11.71 -13.75 -18.40
C VAL A 322 -12.77 -13.88 -19.50
N ALA A 323 -13.75 -14.78 -19.34
CA ALA A 323 -14.83 -14.95 -20.29
C ALA A 323 -15.75 -13.71 -20.39
N GLU A 324 -16.00 -13.03 -19.29
CA GLU A 324 -16.75 -11.78 -19.29
C GLU A 324 -15.95 -10.66 -19.97
N ALA A 325 -14.68 -10.49 -19.57
CA ALA A 325 -13.79 -9.51 -20.20
C ALA A 325 -13.64 -9.74 -21.70
N SER A 326 -13.68 -10.99 -22.19
CA SER A 326 -13.55 -11.32 -23.61
C SER A 326 -14.65 -10.72 -24.50
N ARG A 327 -15.78 -10.30 -23.92
CA ARG A 327 -16.84 -9.58 -24.68
C ARG A 327 -16.37 -8.22 -25.17
N LEU A 328 -15.45 -7.58 -24.41
CA LEU A 328 -14.84 -6.30 -24.75
C LEU A 328 -13.41 -6.48 -25.31
N LEU A 329 -12.73 -7.54 -24.88
CA LEU A 329 -11.34 -7.89 -25.17
C LEU A 329 -11.27 -9.29 -25.79
N PRO A 330 -11.57 -9.47 -27.08
CA PRO A 330 -11.65 -10.79 -27.71
C PRO A 330 -10.36 -11.62 -27.58
N ASP A 331 -9.20 -10.96 -27.48
CA ASP A 331 -7.89 -11.57 -27.37
C ASP A 331 -7.50 -11.98 -25.93
N ALA A 332 -8.32 -11.66 -24.91
CA ALA A 332 -8.00 -11.97 -23.51
C ALA A 332 -7.75 -13.48 -23.26
N PRO A 333 -8.59 -14.42 -23.78
CA PRO A 333 -8.31 -15.84 -23.58
C PRO A 333 -6.99 -16.30 -24.20
N ALA A 334 -6.63 -15.76 -25.40
CA ALA A 334 -5.35 -16.06 -26.04
C ALA A 334 -4.17 -15.52 -25.24
N ALA A 335 -4.27 -14.29 -24.72
CA ALA A 335 -3.23 -13.71 -23.86
C ALA A 335 -3.00 -14.53 -22.60
N PHE A 336 -4.04 -15.03 -21.94
CA PHE A 336 -3.88 -15.92 -20.79
C PHE A 336 -3.26 -17.26 -21.18
N SER A 337 -3.58 -17.83 -22.34
CA SER A 337 -2.93 -19.04 -22.86
C SER A 337 -1.44 -18.81 -23.08
N GLU A 338 -1.05 -17.70 -23.73
CA GLU A 338 0.34 -17.31 -23.93
C GLU A 338 1.10 -17.17 -22.61
N LEU A 339 0.49 -16.49 -21.62
CA LEU A 339 1.10 -16.33 -20.29
C LEU A 339 1.26 -17.65 -19.55
N VAL A 340 0.38 -18.63 -19.79
CA VAL A 340 0.53 -20.00 -19.26
C VAL A 340 1.67 -20.73 -19.95
N ASP A 341 1.77 -20.63 -21.28
CA ASP A 341 2.86 -21.24 -22.07
C ASP A 341 4.22 -20.66 -21.72
N GLU A 342 4.27 -19.37 -21.39
CA GLU A 342 5.47 -18.69 -20.88
C GLU A 342 5.82 -19.07 -19.42
N GLY A 343 4.93 -19.76 -18.71
CA GLY A 343 5.11 -20.14 -17.31
C GLY A 343 4.94 -18.99 -16.30
N LEU A 344 4.42 -17.83 -16.73
CA LEU A 344 4.13 -16.69 -15.86
C LEU A 344 2.82 -16.87 -15.09
N VAL A 345 1.89 -17.61 -15.68
CA VAL A 345 0.56 -17.91 -15.13
C VAL A 345 0.38 -19.43 -15.08
N ALA A 346 -0.29 -19.92 -14.07
CA ALA A 346 -0.77 -21.30 -14.00
C ALA A 346 -2.29 -21.31 -14.04
N HIS A 347 -2.85 -22.23 -14.84
CA HIS A 347 -4.29 -22.47 -14.88
C HIS A 347 -4.59 -23.64 -13.95
N ARG A 348 -5.31 -23.37 -12.84
CA ARG A 348 -5.62 -24.38 -11.80
C ARG A 348 -7.03 -24.15 -11.25
N GLU A 349 -7.81 -25.22 -11.14
CA GLU A 349 -9.14 -25.20 -10.51
C GLU A 349 -10.06 -24.09 -11.06
N GLY A 350 -10.04 -23.86 -12.39
CA GLY A 350 -10.84 -22.84 -13.04
C GLY A 350 -10.36 -21.40 -12.80
N ARG A 351 -9.10 -21.22 -12.40
CA ARG A 351 -8.48 -19.92 -12.15
C ARG A 351 -7.14 -19.79 -12.86
N TYR A 352 -6.83 -18.58 -13.29
CA TYR A 352 -5.53 -18.15 -13.74
C TYR A 352 -4.81 -17.47 -12.56
N VAL A 353 -3.73 -18.07 -12.06
CA VAL A 353 -2.99 -17.58 -10.90
C VAL A 353 -1.53 -17.28 -11.28
N PRO A 354 -0.93 -16.19 -10.75
CA PRO A 354 0.47 -15.92 -11.02
C PRO A 354 1.35 -17.03 -10.43
N THR A 355 2.33 -17.50 -11.21
CA THR A 355 3.39 -18.40 -10.72
C THR A 355 4.42 -17.60 -9.93
N GLU A 356 5.45 -18.26 -9.36
CA GLU A 356 6.60 -17.56 -8.80
C GLU A 356 7.31 -16.68 -9.84
N ALA A 357 7.46 -17.19 -11.08
CA ALA A 357 8.03 -16.41 -12.18
C ALA A 357 7.15 -15.21 -12.55
N GLY A 358 5.82 -15.42 -12.63
CA GLY A 358 4.86 -14.34 -12.88
C GLY A 358 4.83 -13.28 -11.78
N TRP A 359 5.05 -13.67 -10.53
CA TRP A 359 5.19 -12.73 -9.42
C TRP A 359 6.46 -11.89 -9.54
N LEU A 360 7.62 -12.53 -9.76
CA LEU A 360 8.92 -11.84 -9.84
C LEU A 360 9.06 -11.00 -11.12
N LEU A 361 8.42 -11.43 -12.21
CA LEU A 361 8.40 -10.73 -13.50
C LEU A 361 7.05 -10.01 -13.74
N GLY A 362 6.44 -9.51 -12.67
CA GLY A 362 5.10 -8.93 -12.69
C GLY A 362 4.87 -7.89 -13.79
N ASN A 363 5.84 -7.02 -14.04
CA ASN A 363 5.72 -6.00 -15.09
C ASN A 363 5.50 -6.59 -16.50
N ARG A 364 6.09 -7.75 -16.81
CA ARG A 364 5.86 -8.47 -18.07
C ARG A 364 4.41 -9.00 -18.15
N LEU A 365 3.95 -9.62 -17.06
CA LEU A 365 2.59 -10.15 -16.95
C LEU A 365 1.56 -9.01 -17.04
N TYR A 366 1.74 -7.94 -16.25
CA TYR A 366 0.81 -6.82 -16.19
C TYR A 366 0.77 -6.03 -17.50
N GLY A 367 1.94 -5.78 -18.11
CA GLY A 367 2.04 -5.12 -19.41
C GLY A 367 1.27 -5.88 -20.50
N ARG A 368 1.42 -7.22 -20.57
CA ARG A 368 0.70 -8.04 -21.54
C ARG A 368 -0.82 -7.93 -21.42
N LEU A 369 -1.35 -7.78 -20.20
CA LEU A 369 -2.79 -7.63 -20.00
C LEU A 369 -3.27 -6.22 -20.34
N LEU A 370 -2.51 -5.17 -20.01
CA LEU A 370 -2.85 -3.78 -20.35
C LEU A 370 -2.80 -3.54 -21.88
N GLU A 371 -1.91 -4.22 -22.61
CA GLU A 371 -1.85 -4.18 -24.09
C GLU A 371 -3.11 -4.69 -24.78
N LEU A 372 -4.04 -5.34 -24.08
CA LEU A 372 -5.34 -5.75 -24.63
C LEU A 372 -6.25 -4.55 -24.97
N ALA A 373 -6.01 -3.40 -24.34
CA ALA A 373 -6.74 -2.14 -24.58
C ALA A 373 -5.80 -0.94 -24.40
N PRO A 374 -4.90 -0.68 -25.37
CA PRO A 374 -3.92 0.39 -25.32
C PRO A 374 -4.55 1.78 -25.35
#